data_a0abafa447fbd82d6f22a3cc05b2ea9f
#
_entry.id   a0abafa447fbd82d6f22a3cc05b2ea9f
#
_cell.length_a   1.000
_cell.length_b   1.000
_cell.length_c   1.000
_cell.angle_alpha   90.00
_cell.angle_beta   90.00
_cell.angle_gamma   90.00
#
_symmetry.space_group_name_H-M   'P 1'
#
loop_
_entity.id
_entity.type
_entity.pdbx_description
1 polymer ?
#
loop_
_entity_poly.entity_id
_entity_poly.type
_entity_poly.pdbx_seq_one_letter_code
_entity_poly.pdbx_strand_id
1 'polypeptide(L)'
;PVLLVLIGQEAWTAYLSQEDSIRGNVPVLAALASRNAIILPNDSVDLKTWMPGAVDFFNDFPNSLVKAGFVYEYDVEANINLIKKLYPETRNIAFVSDNSYGGVSLQAHVVEEMKKHPELNLILLDGRTNTIYTISDKLHELPPNTALLLGTWRVDMYDGYFMRNATYTMMEAAGDVPTFSITSVGIGYWAVGGVIPSYRALGKDMAHQAVRLLQGPDSNRVEVEVIPNKIQMDSKIVKD
;
A
#
# COMPACT_ATOMS: atom_id res chain seq x y z
N PRO A 1 7.11 1.79 -29.85
CA PRO A 1 5.81 1.89 -29.17
C PRO A 1 5.33 3.34 -29.17
N VAL A 2 4.02 3.52 -29.20
CA VAL A 2 3.38 4.85 -29.29
C VAL A 2 3.04 5.37 -27.88
N LEU A 3 2.76 4.47 -26.95
CA LEU A 3 2.45 4.73 -25.54
C LEU A 3 2.88 3.52 -24.71
N LEU A 4 3.47 3.76 -23.55
CA LEU A 4 3.76 2.74 -22.55
C LEU A 4 2.76 2.86 -21.41
N VAL A 5 2.09 1.77 -21.06
CA VAL A 5 1.16 1.70 -19.93
C VAL A 5 1.79 0.83 -18.83
N LEU A 6 2.01 1.41 -17.67
CA LEU A 6 2.56 0.73 -16.50
C LEU A 6 1.46 0.50 -15.46
N ILE A 7 1.25 -0.75 -15.09
CA ILE A 7 0.21 -1.12 -14.11
C ILE A 7 0.85 -1.81 -12.90
N GLY A 8 0.68 -1.22 -11.76
CA GLY A 8 1.19 -1.72 -10.47
C GLY A 8 2.55 -1.15 -10.09
N GLN A 9 2.85 -1.29 -8.81
CA GLN A 9 4.05 -0.72 -8.19
C GLN A 9 5.34 -1.34 -8.78
N GLU A 10 5.34 -2.62 -9.03
CA GLU A 10 6.48 -3.36 -9.54
C GLU A 10 6.84 -2.96 -10.97
N ALA A 11 5.84 -2.81 -11.85
CA ALA A 11 6.05 -2.34 -13.22
C ALA A 11 6.61 -0.92 -13.25
N TRP A 12 6.11 -0.08 -12.37
CA TRP A 12 6.56 1.29 -12.18
C TRP A 12 8.02 1.34 -11.71
N THR A 13 8.35 0.61 -10.65
CA THR A 13 9.71 0.53 -10.09
C THR A 13 10.71 -0.03 -11.12
N ALA A 14 10.32 -1.09 -11.83
CA ALA A 14 11.13 -1.69 -12.86
C ALA A 14 11.42 -0.70 -14.01
N TYR A 15 10.42 0.09 -14.44
CA TYR A 15 10.62 1.11 -15.46
C TYR A 15 11.60 2.20 -15.01
N LEU A 16 11.51 2.63 -13.76
CA LEU A 16 12.33 3.72 -13.25
C LEU A 16 13.77 3.31 -12.93
N SER A 17 13.99 2.03 -12.67
CA SER A 17 15.33 1.47 -12.50
C SER A 17 16.11 1.35 -13.82
N GLN A 18 15.44 1.52 -14.98
CA GLN A 18 16.13 1.49 -16.27
C GLN A 18 16.93 2.78 -16.51
N GLU A 19 18.02 2.66 -17.26
CA GLU A 19 18.78 3.81 -17.74
C GLU A 19 17.94 4.69 -18.67
N ASP A 20 18.22 6.00 -18.72
CA ASP A 20 17.50 6.95 -19.56
C ASP A 20 17.55 6.58 -21.05
N SER A 21 18.65 5.99 -21.50
CA SER A 21 18.83 5.49 -22.86
C SER A 21 17.83 4.39 -23.26
N ILE A 22 17.41 3.57 -22.29
CA ILE A 22 16.44 2.49 -22.47
C ILE A 22 15.01 3.01 -22.37
N ARG A 23 14.76 3.94 -21.45
CA ARG A 23 13.43 4.54 -21.24
C ARG A 23 12.93 5.30 -22.47
N GLY A 24 13.84 5.95 -23.20
CA GLY A 24 13.51 6.68 -24.42
C GLY A 24 12.51 7.83 -24.21
N ASN A 25 11.92 8.32 -25.30
CA ASN A 25 10.97 9.44 -25.29
C ASN A 25 9.50 8.99 -25.44
N VAL A 26 9.18 7.73 -25.14
CA VAL A 26 7.81 7.23 -25.25
C VAL A 26 7.00 7.78 -24.08
N PRO A 27 5.83 8.40 -24.32
CA PRO A 27 4.97 8.85 -23.23
C PRO A 27 4.51 7.67 -22.38
N VAL A 28 4.46 7.89 -21.09
CA VAL A 28 4.13 6.87 -20.07
C VAL A 28 2.86 7.24 -19.36
N LEU A 29 1.93 6.30 -19.30
CA LEU A 29 0.72 6.32 -18.50
C LEU A 29 0.87 5.30 -17.37
N ALA A 30 0.82 5.74 -16.11
CA ALA A 30 0.91 4.85 -14.96
C ALA A 30 -0.43 4.67 -14.26
N ALA A 31 -0.65 3.48 -13.68
CA ALA A 31 -1.82 3.21 -12.88
C ALA A 31 -1.55 2.15 -11.81
N LEU A 32 -2.38 2.16 -10.75
CA LEU A 32 -2.28 1.25 -9.62
C LEU A 32 -0.91 1.25 -8.95
N ALA A 33 -0.23 2.40 -8.97
CA ALA A 33 1.00 2.64 -8.24
C ALA A 33 0.73 3.54 -7.03
N SER A 34 1.36 3.25 -5.91
CA SER A 34 1.33 4.13 -4.74
C SER A 34 2.21 5.36 -4.98
N ARG A 35 1.76 6.50 -4.52
CA ARG A 35 2.58 7.71 -4.45
C ARG A 35 3.76 7.54 -3.50
N ASN A 36 3.55 6.81 -2.41
CA ASN A 36 4.60 6.51 -1.44
C ASN A 36 5.47 5.36 -1.93
N ALA A 37 6.77 5.53 -1.84
CA ALA A 37 7.78 4.60 -2.31
C ALA A 37 8.96 4.52 -1.32
N ILE A 38 9.93 3.69 -1.64
CA ILE A 38 11.22 3.61 -0.96
C ILE A 38 12.33 3.60 -2.00
N ILE A 39 13.51 4.07 -1.61
CA ILE A 39 14.73 3.89 -2.40
C ILE A 39 15.41 2.63 -1.89
N LEU A 40 15.60 1.64 -2.76
CA LEU A 40 16.32 0.42 -2.38
C LEU A 40 17.77 0.75 -2.03
N PRO A 41 18.31 0.14 -0.98
CA PRO A 41 19.71 0.36 -0.60
C PRO A 41 20.65 -0.31 -1.62
N ASN A 42 21.93 -0.01 -1.51
CA ASN A 42 22.96 -0.76 -2.22
C ASN A 42 23.12 -2.19 -1.67
N ASP A 43 23.82 -3.07 -2.40
CA ASP A 43 23.98 -4.50 -2.10
C ASP A 43 24.63 -4.85 -0.75
N SER A 44 25.15 -3.85 -0.02
CA SER A 44 25.82 -4.08 1.26
C SER A 44 24.88 -4.05 2.47
N VAL A 45 23.61 -3.77 2.28
CA VAL A 45 22.62 -3.62 3.36
C VAL A 45 21.80 -4.90 3.53
N ASP A 46 21.68 -5.39 4.77
CA ASP A 46 20.78 -6.48 5.10
C ASP A 46 19.31 -5.99 5.04
N LEU A 47 18.58 -6.43 4.03
CA LEU A 47 17.19 -6.03 3.80
C LEU A 47 16.23 -6.44 4.93
N LYS A 48 16.59 -7.44 5.75
CA LYS A 48 15.74 -7.90 6.87
C LYS A 48 15.73 -6.92 8.02
N THR A 49 16.85 -6.24 8.23
CA THR A 49 17.04 -5.27 9.32
C THR A 49 16.95 -3.82 8.86
N TRP A 50 16.96 -3.61 7.55
CA TRP A 50 16.90 -2.28 6.97
C TRP A 50 15.55 -1.61 7.22
N MET A 51 15.60 -0.37 7.72
CA MET A 51 14.43 0.48 7.93
C MET A 51 14.43 1.60 6.88
N PRO A 52 13.68 1.43 5.77
CA PRO A 52 13.61 2.43 4.73
C PRO A 52 12.88 3.69 5.19
N GLY A 53 13.32 4.85 4.69
CA GLY A 53 12.53 6.07 4.73
C GLY A 53 11.46 6.04 3.63
N ALA A 54 10.26 6.53 3.94
CA ALA A 54 9.25 6.77 2.92
C ALA A 54 9.66 7.98 2.07
N VAL A 55 9.50 7.87 0.75
CA VAL A 55 9.70 8.96 -0.21
C VAL A 55 8.43 9.21 -1.01
N ASP A 56 8.19 10.46 -1.35
CA ASP A 56 7.13 10.84 -2.29
C ASP A 56 7.67 10.73 -3.72
N PHE A 57 7.11 9.80 -4.45
CA PHE A 57 7.60 9.47 -5.77
C PHE A 57 7.63 10.66 -6.76
N PHE A 58 6.68 11.58 -6.65
CA PHE A 58 6.56 12.72 -7.56
C PHE A 58 7.33 13.95 -7.09
N ASN A 59 7.41 14.15 -5.78
CA ASN A 59 8.12 15.31 -5.21
C ASN A 59 9.63 15.06 -5.15
N ASP A 60 10.02 13.84 -4.78
CA ASP A 60 11.43 13.49 -4.57
C ASP A 60 12.14 13.06 -5.87
N PHE A 61 11.37 12.71 -6.93
CA PHE A 61 11.90 12.35 -8.25
C PHE A 61 11.30 13.23 -9.37
N PRO A 62 11.61 14.54 -9.41
CA PRO A 62 10.99 15.51 -10.32
C PRO A 62 11.27 15.23 -11.81
N ASN A 63 12.30 14.45 -12.13
CA ASN A 63 12.66 14.06 -13.50
C ASN A 63 11.93 12.79 -13.99
N SER A 64 10.91 12.33 -13.27
CA SER A 64 10.14 11.19 -13.75
C SER A 64 9.50 11.51 -15.11
N LEU A 65 9.68 10.62 -16.08
CA LEU A 65 9.11 10.75 -17.42
C LEU A 65 7.60 10.47 -17.46
N VAL A 66 7.01 10.18 -16.32
CA VAL A 66 5.58 9.91 -16.22
C VAL A 66 4.81 11.21 -16.29
N LYS A 67 4.02 11.33 -17.32
CA LYS A 67 3.25 12.54 -17.64
C LYS A 67 1.75 12.39 -17.38
N ALA A 68 1.28 11.17 -17.17
CA ALA A 68 -0.12 10.88 -17.00
C ALA A 68 -0.34 9.65 -16.12
N GLY A 69 -1.52 9.51 -15.58
CA GLY A 69 -1.92 8.32 -14.87
C GLY A 69 -2.72 8.57 -13.62
N PHE A 70 -2.91 7.49 -12.89
CA PHE A 70 -3.67 7.47 -11.66
C PHE A 70 -2.84 6.75 -10.59
N VAL A 71 -2.49 7.49 -9.56
CA VAL A 71 -1.80 6.96 -8.40
C VAL A 71 -2.73 6.96 -7.21
N TYR A 72 -2.44 6.14 -6.23
CA TYR A 72 -3.15 6.16 -4.97
C TYR A 72 -2.19 6.53 -3.83
N GLU A 73 -2.79 7.03 -2.78
CA GLU A 73 -2.12 7.37 -1.53
C GLU A 73 -2.88 6.67 -0.41
N TYR A 74 -2.15 5.94 0.43
CA TYR A 74 -2.75 5.31 1.60
C TYR A 74 -2.87 6.33 2.72
N ASP A 75 -4.08 6.65 3.11
CA ASP A 75 -4.36 7.60 4.19
C ASP A 75 -4.27 6.90 5.55
N VAL A 76 -3.06 6.82 6.08
CA VAL A 76 -2.78 6.18 7.38
C VAL A 76 -3.46 6.95 8.50
N GLU A 77 -3.39 8.28 8.48
CA GLU A 77 -3.97 9.15 9.52
C GLU A 77 -5.49 8.96 9.60
N ALA A 78 -6.18 8.97 8.45
CA ALA A 78 -7.63 8.75 8.43
C ALA A 78 -8.01 7.34 8.93
N ASN A 79 -7.20 6.30 8.64
CA ASN A 79 -7.42 4.96 9.18
C ASN A 79 -7.22 4.91 10.69
N ILE A 80 -6.17 5.54 11.23
CA ILE A 80 -5.94 5.63 12.68
C ILE A 80 -7.10 6.38 13.37
N ASN A 81 -7.54 7.49 12.79
CA ASN A 81 -8.68 8.26 13.32
C ASN A 81 -9.99 7.44 13.28
N LEU A 82 -10.21 6.64 12.24
CA LEU A 82 -11.35 5.73 12.16
C LEU A 82 -11.28 4.65 13.25
N ILE A 83 -10.12 4.04 13.46
CA ILE A 83 -9.88 3.06 14.52
C ILE A 83 -10.18 3.68 15.89
N LYS A 84 -9.58 4.82 16.21
CA LYS A 84 -9.79 5.52 17.50
C LYS A 84 -11.25 5.92 17.74
N LYS A 85 -11.97 6.24 16.68
CA LYS A 85 -13.39 6.58 16.78
C LYS A 85 -14.26 5.38 17.11
N LEU A 86 -13.97 4.21 16.55
CA LEU A 86 -14.75 2.99 16.74
C LEU A 86 -14.29 2.20 17.98
N TYR A 87 -13.00 2.25 18.29
CA TYR A 87 -12.36 1.55 19.41
C TYR A 87 -11.51 2.54 20.24
N PRO A 88 -12.14 3.40 21.05
CA PRO A 88 -11.44 4.50 21.73
C PRO A 88 -10.43 4.05 22.78
N GLU A 89 -10.53 2.79 23.24
CA GLU A 89 -9.58 2.17 24.17
C GLU A 89 -8.30 1.67 23.50
N THR A 90 -8.20 1.73 22.16
CA THR A 90 -7.01 1.29 21.40
C THR A 90 -5.74 1.98 21.90
N ARG A 91 -4.72 1.19 22.19
CA ARG A 91 -3.37 1.63 22.61
C ARG A 91 -2.28 1.13 21.67
N ASN A 92 -2.56 0.08 20.90
CA ASN A 92 -1.62 -0.55 20.03
C ASN A 92 -2.22 -0.66 18.61
N ILE A 93 -1.41 -0.34 17.61
CA ILE A 93 -1.70 -0.62 16.20
C ILE A 93 -0.74 -1.71 15.75
N ALA A 94 -1.26 -2.90 15.48
CA ALA A 94 -0.50 -3.95 14.84
C ALA A 94 -0.64 -3.78 13.32
N PHE A 95 0.48 -3.58 12.63
CA PHE A 95 0.49 -3.38 11.18
C PHE A 95 1.13 -4.58 10.49
N VAL A 96 0.40 -5.19 9.56
CA VAL A 96 0.88 -6.31 8.74
C VAL A 96 1.27 -5.84 7.35
N SER A 97 2.50 -6.13 6.95
CA SER A 97 2.99 -5.93 5.59
C SER A 97 3.83 -7.13 5.12
N ASP A 98 3.80 -7.37 3.81
CA ASP A 98 4.56 -8.46 3.19
C ASP A 98 5.96 -8.02 2.73
N ASN A 99 6.76 -8.97 2.21
CA ASN A 99 8.12 -8.75 1.70
C ASN A 99 8.15 -8.24 0.24
N SER A 100 7.02 -7.77 -0.31
CA SER A 100 7.02 -7.12 -1.62
C SER A 100 7.52 -5.68 -1.53
N TYR A 101 8.00 -5.13 -2.65
CA TYR A 101 8.38 -3.71 -2.72
C TYR A 101 7.23 -2.79 -2.23
N GLY A 102 5.99 -3.07 -2.66
CA GLY A 102 4.81 -2.32 -2.24
C GLY A 102 4.51 -2.47 -0.75
N GLY A 103 4.68 -3.67 -0.19
CA GLY A 103 4.49 -3.94 1.25
C GLY A 103 5.50 -3.19 2.11
N VAL A 104 6.78 -3.23 1.73
CA VAL A 104 7.85 -2.50 2.45
C VAL A 104 7.70 -0.99 2.31
N SER A 105 7.29 -0.49 1.13
CA SER A 105 6.99 0.94 0.92
C SER A 105 5.83 1.41 1.80
N LEU A 106 4.76 0.62 1.90
CA LEU A 106 3.64 0.94 2.77
C LEU A 106 4.03 0.90 4.25
N GLN A 107 4.85 -0.07 4.66
CA GLN A 107 5.38 -0.12 6.02
C GLN A 107 6.19 1.14 6.37
N ALA A 108 7.07 1.59 5.48
CA ALA A 108 7.85 2.81 5.68
C ALA A 108 6.92 4.03 5.86
N HIS A 109 5.88 4.13 5.05
CA HIS A 109 4.88 5.19 5.16
C HIS A 109 4.12 5.13 6.49
N VAL A 110 3.67 3.94 6.92
CA VAL A 110 2.99 3.76 8.22
C VAL A 110 3.90 4.14 9.37
N VAL A 111 5.17 3.74 9.36
CA VAL A 111 6.15 4.10 10.40
C VAL A 111 6.31 5.62 10.50
N GLU A 112 6.37 6.32 9.35
CA GLU A 112 6.48 7.78 9.35
C GLU A 112 5.22 8.47 9.89
N GLU A 113 4.05 8.04 9.43
CA GLU A 113 2.77 8.61 9.87
C GLU A 113 2.49 8.35 11.35
N MET A 114 2.89 7.19 11.87
CA MET A 114 2.71 6.84 13.29
C MET A 114 3.51 7.73 14.25
N LYS A 115 4.53 8.43 13.78
CA LYS A 115 5.23 9.45 14.60
C LYS A 115 4.31 10.61 15.03
N LYS A 116 3.23 10.84 14.31
CA LYS A 116 2.19 11.84 14.64
C LYS A 116 1.27 11.37 15.76
N HIS A 117 1.32 10.09 16.14
CA HIS A 117 0.47 9.45 17.15
C HIS A 117 1.29 8.84 18.29
N PRO A 118 2.06 9.66 19.04
CA PRO A 118 2.95 9.17 20.10
C PRO A 118 2.23 8.48 21.26
N GLU A 119 0.91 8.62 21.34
CA GLU A 119 0.05 7.94 22.31
C GLU A 119 -0.25 6.48 21.96
N LEU A 120 0.07 6.05 20.74
CA LEU A 120 -0.15 4.70 20.24
C LEU A 120 1.19 3.96 20.04
N ASN A 121 1.22 2.69 20.41
CA ASN A 121 2.36 1.82 20.11
C ASN A 121 2.16 1.16 18.75
N LEU A 122 3.18 1.21 17.89
CA LEU A 122 3.19 0.50 16.62
C LEU A 122 3.87 -0.86 16.80
N ILE A 123 3.16 -1.93 16.45
CA ILE A 123 3.67 -3.32 16.41
C ILE A 123 3.78 -3.72 14.95
N LEU A 124 5.01 -3.87 14.45
CA LEU A 124 5.26 -4.27 13.07
C LEU A 124 5.25 -5.79 12.92
N LEU A 125 4.37 -6.30 12.08
CA LEU A 125 4.30 -7.69 11.66
C LEU A 125 4.82 -7.78 10.21
N ASP A 126 6.14 -7.78 10.10
CA ASP A 126 6.91 -7.55 8.87
C ASP A 126 7.19 -8.88 8.14
N GLY A 127 6.74 -8.99 6.91
CA GLY A 127 6.95 -10.16 6.05
C GLY A 127 8.41 -10.42 5.67
N ARG A 128 9.33 -9.46 5.86
CA ARG A 128 10.76 -9.65 5.65
C ARG A 128 11.40 -10.55 6.70
N THR A 129 10.78 -10.67 7.87
CA THR A 129 11.29 -11.42 9.02
C THR A 129 10.34 -12.51 9.52
N ASN A 130 9.18 -12.64 8.88
CA ASN A 130 8.16 -13.60 9.30
C ASN A 130 7.67 -14.47 8.14
N THR A 131 7.28 -15.69 8.48
CA THR A 131 6.46 -16.56 7.64
C THR A 131 5.00 -16.40 8.01
N ILE A 132 4.10 -17.03 7.23
CA ILE A 132 2.67 -17.10 7.56
C ILE A 132 2.44 -17.73 8.95
N TYR A 133 3.24 -18.70 9.34
CA TYR A 133 3.12 -19.41 10.62
C TYR A 133 3.58 -18.51 11.78
N THR A 134 4.76 -17.92 11.68
CA THR A 134 5.28 -17.05 12.74
C THR A 134 4.46 -15.77 12.91
N ILE A 135 3.83 -15.27 11.85
CA ILE A 135 2.88 -14.16 11.95
C ILE A 135 1.60 -14.57 12.68
N SER A 136 1.09 -15.76 12.40
CA SER A 136 -0.10 -16.29 13.10
C SER A 136 0.15 -16.43 14.59
N ASP A 137 1.33 -16.94 14.99
CA ASP A 137 1.72 -17.00 16.41
C ASP A 137 1.75 -15.61 17.06
N LYS A 138 2.35 -14.61 16.39
CA LYS A 138 2.41 -13.23 16.88
C LYS A 138 1.04 -12.55 16.96
N LEU A 139 0.12 -12.90 16.07
CA LEU A 139 -1.26 -12.41 16.12
C LEU A 139 -2.02 -12.92 17.34
N HIS A 140 -1.77 -14.17 17.75
CA HIS A 140 -2.32 -14.72 18.99
C HIS A 140 -1.77 -14.05 20.26
N GLU A 141 -0.55 -13.52 20.19
CA GLU A 141 0.17 -12.91 21.31
C GLU A 141 0.00 -11.39 21.38
N LEU A 142 -0.87 -10.80 20.55
CA LEU A 142 -1.07 -9.36 20.56
C LEU A 142 -1.57 -8.87 21.95
N PRO A 143 -1.03 -7.76 22.45
CA PRO A 143 -1.45 -7.21 23.73
C PRO A 143 -2.92 -6.73 23.67
N PRO A 144 -3.61 -6.62 24.83
CA PRO A 144 -4.95 -6.08 24.87
C PRO A 144 -5.00 -4.64 24.32
N ASN A 145 -6.18 -4.20 23.92
CA ASN A 145 -6.39 -2.89 23.31
C ASN A 145 -5.58 -2.68 22.02
N THR A 146 -5.41 -3.74 21.24
CA THR A 146 -4.79 -3.70 19.90
C THR A 146 -5.87 -3.65 18.84
N ALA A 147 -5.67 -2.82 17.81
CA ALA A 147 -6.36 -2.91 16.54
C ALA A 147 -5.35 -3.33 15.46
N LEU A 148 -5.77 -4.23 14.57
CA LEU A 148 -4.95 -4.68 13.46
C LEU A 148 -5.26 -3.84 12.23
N LEU A 149 -4.22 -3.28 11.61
CA LEU A 149 -4.28 -2.61 10.32
C LEU A 149 -3.56 -3.47 9.28
N LEU A 150 -4.34 -4.06 8.37
CA LEU A 150 -3.79 -4.92 7.33
C LEU A 150 -3.42 -4.10 6.09
N GLY A 151 -2.17 -4.16 5.70
CA GLY A 151 -1.66 -3.74 4.41
C GLY A 151 -1.86 -4.84 3.36
N THR A 152 -0.82 -5.63 3.10
CA THR A 152 -0.83 -6.76 2.18
C THR A 152 -0.11 -7.96 2.80
N TRP A 153 -0.48 -9.18 2.35
CA TRP A 153 0.28 -10.38 2.64
C TRP A 153 0.27 -11.31 1.43
N ARG A 154 1.31 -11.25 0.63
CA ARG A 154 1.49 -12.07 -0.57
C ARG A 154 2.82 -12.79 -0.61
N VAL A 155 3.87 -12.19 -0.04
CA VAL A 155 5.24 -12.70 -0.07
C VAL A 155 5.80 -12.67 1.33
N ASP A 156 6.39 -13.77 1.81
CA ASP A 156 7.01 -13.86 3.12
C ASP A 156 8.55 -13.77 3.07
N MET A 157 9.20 -14.02 4.19
CA MET A 157 10.66 -13.93 4.34
C MET A 157 11.45 -14.93 3.47
N TYR A 158 10.80 -15.92 2.88
CA TYR A 158 11.41 -16.91 2.00
C TYR A 158 10.98 -16.75 0.53
N ASP A 159 10.43 -15.58 0.19
CA ASP A 159 9.87 -15.28 -1.13
C ASP A 159 8.74 -16.24 -1.54
N GLY A 160 8.16 -16.92 -0.56
CA GLY A 160 6.98 -17.75 -0.75
C GLY A 160 5.78 -16.91 -1.13
N TYR A 161 5.19 -17.21 -2.30
CA TYR A 161 4.00 -16.48 -2.76
C TYR A 161 2.72 -17.13 -2.22
N PHE A 162 1.92 -16.34 -1.52
CA PHE A 162 0.67 -16.81 -0.90
C PHE A 162 -0.55 -16.28 -1.65
N MET A 163 -1.50 -17.19 -1.88
CA MET A 163 -2.81 -16.82 -2.43
C MET A 163 -3.74 -16.23 -1.36
N ARG A 164 -4.90 -15.72 -1.78
CA ARG A 164 -5.92 -15.10 -0.92
C ARG A 164 -6.23 -15.84 0.38
N ASN A 165 -6.15 -17.18 0.36
CA ASN A 165 -6.49 -18.01 1.52
C ASN A 165 -5.54 -17.82 2.72
N ALA A 166 -4.29 -17.45 2.50
CA ALA A 166 -3.35 -17.19 3.58
C ALA A 166 -3.82 -16.07 4.54
N THR A 167 -4.47 -15.05 3.99
CA THR A 167 -5.00 -13.96 4.80
C THR A 167 -6.14 -14.41 5.72
N TYR A 168 -6.95 -15.37 5.30
CA TYR A 168 -7.98 -15.96 6.17
C TYR A 168 -7.37 -16.65 7.38
N THR A 169 -6.37 -17.50 7.16
CA THR A 169 -5.67 -18.18 8.27
C THR A 169 -5.06 -17.20 9.27
N MET A 170 -4.48 -16.10 8.76
CA MET A 170 -3.98 -15.03 9.64
C MET A 170 -5.10 -14.38 10.45
N MET A 171 -6.27 -14.12 9.84
CA MET A 171 -7.37 -13.48 10.54
C MET A 171 -8.03 -14.41 11.57
N GLU A 172 -8.10 -15.70 11.30
CA GLU A 172 -8.48 -16.70 12.32
C GLU A 172 -7.53 -16.68 13.52
N ALA A 173 -6.24 -16.50 13.29
CA ALA A 173 -5.24 -16.34 14.33
C ALA A 173 -5.38 -15.04 15.12
N ALA A 174 -5.83 -13.96 14.51
CA ALA A 174 -6.05 -12.69 15.19
C ALA A 174 -7.27 -12.74 16.16
N GLY A 175 -8.19 -13.70 15.98
CA GLY A 175 -9.35 -13.87 16.85
C GLY A 175 -10.24 -12.63 16.91
N ASP A 176 -10.50 -12.14 18.12
CA ASP A 176 -11.39 -11.00 18.37
C ASP A 176 -10.72 -9.62 18.18
N VAL A 177 -9.47 -9.56 17.70
CA VAL A 177 -8.78 -8.30 17.43
C VAL A 177 -9.47 -7.57 16.27
N PRO A 178 -10.01 -6.34 16.50
CA PRO A 178 -10.67 -5.61 15.43
C PRO A 178 -9.69 -5.32 14.30
N THR A 179 -10.03 -5.83 13.11
CA THR A 179 -9.14 -5.77 11.95
C THR A 179 -9.64 -4.79 10.91
N PHE A 180 -8.80 -3.83 10.58
CA PHE A 180 -9.03 -2.83 9.56
C PHE A 180 -8.15 -3.10 8.33
N SER A 181 -8.56 -2.60 7.18
CA SER A 181 -7.81 -2.72 5.94
C SER A 181 -7.50 -1.34 5.35
N ILE A 182 -6.23 -1.10 5.04
CA ILE A 182 -5.81 0.12 4.34
C ILE A 182 -5.82 -0.06 2.81
N THR A 183 -5.88 -1.32 2.34
CA THR A 183 -5.77 -1.68 0.91
C THR A 183 -7.05 -2.23 0.31
N SER A 184 -8.14 -2.35 1.03
CA SER A 184 -9.39 -3.05 0.67
C SER A 184 -9.40 -4.58 0.83
N VAL A 185 -8.28 -5.20 1.16
CA VAL A 185 -8.23 -6.65 1.40
C VAL A 185 -9.09 -6.98 2.63
N GLY A 186 -9.99 -7.95 2.50
CA GLY A 186 -10.86 -8.40 3.59
C GLY A 186 -12.14 -7.61 3.81
N ILE A 187 -12.34 -6.48 3.12
CA ILE A 187 -13.61 -5.75 3.17
C ILE A 187 -14.75 -6.61 2.61
N GLY A 188 -15.83 -6.76 3.39
CA GLY A 188 -16.95 -7.64 3.06
C GLY A 188 -16.79 -9.09 3.51
N TYR A 189 -15.69 -9.42 4.22
CA TYR A 189 -15.39 -10.76 4.72
C TYR A 189 -15.08 -10.76 6.22
N TRP A 190 -13.97 -10.17 6.63
CA TRP A 190 -13.47 -10.18 8.00
C TRP A 190 -12.97 -8.81 8.49
N ALA A 191 -12.77 -7.83 7.59
CA ALA A 191 -12.34 -6.50 8.00
C ALA A 191 -13.55 -5.66 8.43
N VAL A 192 -13.44 -5.00 9.57
CA VAL A 192 -14.43 -4.02 10.08
C VAL A 192 -14.66 -2.92 9.04
N GLY A 193 -13.59 -2.48 8.40
CA GLY A 193 -13.61 -1.44 7.39
C GLY A 193 -12.25 -0.83 7.15
N GLY A 194 -12.24 0.35 6.56
CA GLY A 194 -11.04 1.14 6.33
C GLY A 194 -11.28 2.38 5.49
N VAL A 195 -10.28 3.24 5.45
CA VAL A 195 -10.19 4.36 4.51
C VAL A 195 -9.29 3.90 3.38
N ILE A 196 -9.87 3.62 2.23
CA ILE A 196 -9.21 2.93 1.12
C ILE A 196 -9.32 3.69 -0.20
N PRO A 197 -8.34 3.57 -1.11
CA PRO A 197 -8.43 4.15 -2.44
C PRO A 197 -9.62 3.60 -3.24
N SER A 198 -10.32 4.47 -3.95
CA SER A 198 -11.51 4.11 -4.73
C SER A 198 -11.16 3.85 -6.20
N TYR A 199 -10.90 2.59 -6.56
CA TYR A 199 -10.52 2.19 -7.92
C TYR A 199 -11.70 2.11 -8.91
N ARG A 200 -12.88 2.55 -8.53
CA ARG A 200 -14.07 2.47 -9.39
C ARG A 200 -13.88 3.35 -10.63
N ALA A 201 -14.12 2.78 -11.81
CA ALA A 201 -13.96 3.42 -13.12
C ALA A 201 -12.51 3.67 -13.59
N LEU A 202 -11.48 3.29 -12.85
CA LEU A 202 -10.07 3.54 -13.20
C LEU A 202 -9.72 3.13 -14.65
N GLY A 203 -10.16 1.96 -15.10
CA GLY A 203 -9.88 1.51 -16.47
C GLY A 203 -10.47 2.41 -17.56
N LYS A 204 -11.66 2.99 -17.33
CA LYS A 204 -12.28 3.96 -18.23
C LYS A 204 -11.49 5.28 -18.25
N ASP A 205 -11.10 5.76 -17.08
CA ASP A 205 -10.37 7.01 -16.92
C ASP A 205 -8.98 6.91 -17.55
N MET A 206 -8.29 5.77 -17.37
CA MET A 206 -7.04 5.45 -18.06
C MET A 206 -7.18 5.46 -19.58
N ALA A 207 -8.24 4.86 -20.11
CA ALA A 207 -8.50 4.87 -21.54
C ALA A 207 -8.68 6.29 -22.09
N HIS A 208 -9.39 7.15 -21.35
CA HIS A 208 -9.55 8.55 -21.72
C HIS A 208 -8.22 9.31 -21.70
N GLN A 209 -7.36 9.09 -20.69
CA GLN A 209 -6.04 9.72 -20.66
C GLN A 209 -5.14 9.19 -21.78
N ALA A 210 -5.17 7.89 -22.08
CA ALA A 210 -4.41 7.29 -23.17
C ALA A 210 -4.78 7.92 -24.52
N VAL A 211 -6.09 8.08 -24.79
CA VAL A 211 -6.56 8.74 -26.02
C VAL A 211 -6.06 10.19 -26.10
N ARG A 212 -6.13 10.95 -25.02
CA ARG A 212 -5.62 12.33 -24.98
C ARG A 212 -4.11 12.41 -25.27
N LEU A 213 -3.33 11.51 -24.69
CA LEU A 213 -1.88 11.43 -24.93
C LEU A 213 -1.52 11.11 -26.38
N LEU A 214 -2.38 10.37 -27.09
CA LEU A 214 -2.16 9.95 -28.46
C LEU A 214 -2.65 10.97 -29.51
N GLN A 215 -3.56 11.90 -29.14
CA GLN A 215 -4.26 12.78 -30.08
C GLN A 215 -3.55 14.10 -30.41
N GLY A 216 -2.39 14.44 -29.78
CA GLY A 216 -1.70 15.64 -30.25
C GLY A 216 -1.03 16.55 -29.23
N PRO A 217 -0.70 17.80 -29.62
CA PRO A 217 0.21 18.68 -28.87
C PRO A 217 -0.28 19.14 -27.49
N ASP A 218 -1.55 18.94 -27.14
CA ASP A 218 -2.06 19.14 -25.78
C ASP A 218 -1.65 18.04 -24.77
N SER A 219 -0.82 17.08 -25.20
CA SER A 219 -0.24 16.03 -24.35
C SER A 219 0.52 16.57 -23.13
N ASN A 220 0.93 17.82 -23.12
CA ASN A 220 1.55 18.51 -21.98
C ASN A 220 0.57 18.86 -20.85
N ARG A 221 -0.73 18.65 -21.03
CA ARG A 221 -1.78 18.94 -20.04
C ARG A 221 -2.37 17.69 -19.35
N VAL A 222 -1.84 16.53 -19.63
CA VAL A 222 -2.28 15.32 -18.91
C VAL A 222 -1.47 15.23 -17.63
N GLU A 223 -2.14 15.30 -16.50
CA GLU A 223 -1.54 15.26 -15.18
C GLU A 223 -1.72 13.89 -14.56
N VAL A 224 -0.84 13.57 -13.60
CA VAL A 224 -1.04 12.42 -12.73
C VAL A 224 -2.08 12.79 -11.69
N GLU A 225 -3.17 12.02 -11.65
CA GLU A 225 -4.28 12.23 -10.72
C GLU A 225 -4.15 11.29 -9.52
N VAL A 226 -4.42 11.79 -8.31
CA VAL A 226 -4.49 10.95 -7.11
C VAL A 226 -5.90 10.38 -6.98
N ILE A 227 -6.02 9.06 -6.88
CA ILE A 227 -7.28 8.36 -6.67
C ILE A 227 -7.82 8.73 -5.29
N PRO A 228 -9.05 9.23 -5.18
CA PRO A 228 -9.60 9.63 -3.89
C PRO A 228 -9.81 8.43 -2.97
N ASN A 229 -9.54 8.63 -1.69
CA ASN A 229 -9.87 7.68 -0.64
C ASN A 229 -11.36 7.77 -0.25
N LYS A 230 -11.92 6.67 0.21
CA LYS A 230 -13.27 6.60 0.77
C LYS A 230 -13.30 5.71 2.01
N ILE A 231 -14.18 6.04 2.94
CA ILE A 231 -14.51 5.15 4.04
C ILE A 231 -15.38 4.01 3.48
N GLN A 232 -14.99 2.79 3.77
CA GLN A 232 -15.78 1.61 3.49
C GLN A 232 -15.87 0.75 4.74
N MET A 233 -17.08 0.42 5.17
CA MET A 233 -17.35 -0.36 6.38
C MET A 233 -18.13 -1.62 6.01
N ASP A 234 -17.90 -2.70 6.75
CA ASP A 234 -18.76 -3.87 6.68
C ASP A 234 -19.96 -3.70 7.62
N SER A 235 -21.14 -3.56 7.03
CA SER A 235 -22.37 -3.35 7.79
C SER A 235 -22.82 -4.55 8.63
N LYS A 236 -22.25 -5.73 8.42
CA LYS A 236 -22.52 -6.93 9.21
C LYS A 236 -21.70 -6.96 10.50
N ILE A 237 -20.44 -6.52 10.40
CA ILE A 237 -19.49 -6.52 11.53
C ILE A 237 -19.73 -5.32 12.46
N VAL A 238 -20.13 -4.17 11.91
CA VAL A 238 -20.36 -2.94 12.70
C VAL A 238 -21.69 -2.94 13.47
N LYS A 239 -22.58 -3.91 13.26
CA LYS A 239 -23.89 -3.99 13.93
C LYS A 239 -23.87 -4.76 15.25
N ASP A 240 -22.83 -5.48 15.54
CA ASP A 240 -22.61 -6.24 16.76
C ASP A 240 -21.66 -5.48 17.70
#